data_d79228e2aff62a498f7d6636c52d53c1
#
_entry.id   d79228e2aff62a498f7d6636c52d53c1
#
_cell.length_a   1.000
_cell.length_b   1.000
_cell.length_c   1.000
_cell.angle_alpha   90.00
_cell.angle_beta   90.00
_cell.angle_gamma   90.00
#
_symmetry.space_group_name_H-M   'P 1'
#
loop_
_entity.id
_entity.type
_entity.pdbx_description
1 polymer ?
#
loop_
_entity_poly.entity_id
_entity_poly.type
_entity_poly.pdbx_seq_one_letter_code
_entity_poly.pdbx_strand_id
1 'polypeptide(L)'
;MPMNQEPIHFFVDSTGPAPGSFYHSNFSHLQRRAALSSWPHTVQQQVFEALRQTAQQQGTPCQLVHHPLDNTLQGILLPELSAGAFGFDPDAPQVRGPGLLCPPEDLAAYQQAVAAARKAFAQAREIHNGQERIYLEHMDFPAADKLCQGLVRRL
;
A
#
# COMPACT_ATOMS: atom_id res chain seq x y z
N MET A 1 5.30 19.17 -24.96
CA MET A 1 4.13 18.71 -24.19
C MET A 1 4.67 17.78 -23.13
N PRO A 2 4.40 17.99 -21.82
CA PRO A 2 4.80 17.01 -20.83
C PRO A 2 4.07 15.70 -21.13
N MET A 3 4.80 14.62 -21.28
CA MET A 3 4.21 13.29 -21.38
C MET A 3 3.45 13.05 -20.08
N ASN A 4 2.17 12.78 -20.20
CA ASN A 4 1.29 12.43 -19.09
C ASN A 4 1.72 11.02 -18.65
N GLN A 5 2.79 10.94 -17.84
CA GLN A 5 3.20 9.67 -17.27
C GLN A 5 2.12 9.23 -16.28
N GLU A 6 1.57 8.05 -16.51
CA GLU A 6 0.69 7.44 -15.52
C GLU A 6 1.45 7.28 -14.20
N PRO A 7 0.82 7.60 -13.07
CA PRO A 7 1.47 7.45 -11.77
C PRO A 7 1.79 5.98 -11.48
N ILE A 8 2.90 5.73 -10.83
CA ILE A 8 3.24 4.40 -10.34
C ILE A 8 2.35 4.09 -9.15
N HIS A 9 1.75 2.89 -9.15
CA HIS A 9 0.88 2.41 -8.08
C HIS A 9 1.59 1.33 -7.28
N PHE A 10 1.51 1.36 -5.96
CA PHE A 10 2.02 0.30 -5.10
C PHE A 10 1.29 0.20 -3.77
N PHE A 11 1.46 -0.95 -3.11
CA PHE A 11 0.81 -1.32 -1.87
C PHE A 11 1.87 -1.49 -0.78
N VAL A 12 1.61 -0.98 0.41
CA VAL A 12 2.62 -0.93 1.48
C VAL A 12 2.27 -1.71 2.72
N ASP A 13 1.09 -2.29 2.80
CA ASP A 13 0.67 -3.12 3.91
C ASP A 13 0.56 -4.59 3.53
N SER A 14 0.72 -5.45 4.54
CA SER A 14 0.53 -6.88 4.43
C SER A 14 -0.81 -7.29 5.04
N THR A 15 -1.51 -8.19 4.37
CA THR A 15 -2.72 -8.85 4.87
C THR A 15 -2.44 -10.13 5.66
N GLY A 16 -1.17 -10.46 5.88
CA GLY A 16 -0.73 -11.67 6.59
C GLY A 16 -1.02 -11.68 8.09
N PRO A 17 -0.72 -12.80 8.79
CA PRO A 17 -0.97 -12.96 10.22
C PRO A 17 -0.17 -12.00 11.10
N ALA A 18 0.99 -11.58 10.64
CA ALA A 18 1.77 -10.48 11.23
C ALA A 18 1.65 -9.29 10.27
N PRO A 19 0.73 -8.36 10.50
CA PRO A 19 0.61 -7.19 9.65
C PRO A 19 1.91 -6.41 9.74
N GLY A 20 2.64 -6.38 8.65
CA GLY A 20 3.82 -5.55 8.49
C GLY A 20 3.45 -4.29 7.73
N SER A 21 3.79 -3.14 8.27
CA SER A 21 3.76 -1.93 7.48
C SER A 21 5.12 -1.75 6.81
N PHE A 22 5.12 -1.57 5.52
CA PHE A 22 6.32 -1.30 4.74
C PHE A 22 6.63 0.20 4.64
N TYR A 23 5.95 1.04 5.40
CA TYR A 23 6.18 2.50 5.38
C TYR A 23 7.61 2.86 5.71
N HIS A 24 8.17 2.28 6.78
CA HIS A 24 9.54 2.59 7.16
C HIS A 24 10.55 2.20 6.08
N SER A 25 10.49 0.98 5.57
CA SER A 25 11.44 0.48 4.56
C SER A 25 11.33 1.21 3.22
N ASN A 26 10.12 1.64 2.85
CA ASN A 26 9.89 2.28 1.56
C ASN A 26 10.01 3.80 1.58
N PHE A 27 9.73 4.45 2.72
CA PHE A 27 9.56 5.91 2.75
C PHE A 27 10.42 6.66 3.76
N SER A 28 11.22 5.96 4.59
CA SER A 28 12.11 6.61 5.57
C SER A 28 13.16 7.52 4.93
N HIS A 29 13.50 7.30 3.66
CA HIS A 29 14.43 8.14 2.91
C HIS A 29 13.86 9.50 2.49
N LEU A 30 12.55 9.71 2.58
CA LEU A 30 11.93 10.98 2.23
C LEU A 30 12.25 12.04 3.28
N GLN A 31 12.68 13.21 2.82
CA GLN A 31 13.04 14.32 3.70
C GLN A 31 11.83 15.00 4.35
N ARG A 32 10.70 15.00 3.65
CA ARG A 32 9.45 15.62 4.12
C ARG A 32 8.32 14.61 4.07
N ARG A 33 7.83 14.24 5.24
CA ARG A 33 6.71 13.32 5.38
C ARG A 33 5.63 13.96 6.24
N ALA A 34 4.38 13.68 5.94
CA ALA A 34 3.22 14.10 6.73
C ALA A 34 2.22 12.95 6.85
N ALA A 35 1.66 12.75 8.02
CA ALA A 35 0.62 11.75 8.25
C ALA A 35 -0.71 12.41 8.60
N LEU A 36 -1.78 11.90 8.00
CA LEU A 36 -3.16 12.37 8.16
C LEU A 36 -3.98 11.42 9.05
N SER A 37 -3.33 10.69 9.96
CA SER A 37 -3.98 9.61 10.74
C SER A 37 -5.15 10.08 11.61
N SER A 38 -5.16 11.35 11.98
CA SER A 38 -6.27 11.96 12.75
C SER A 38 -7.42 12.49 11.89
N TRP A 39 -7.34 12.30 10.57
CA TRP A 39 -8.36 12.78 9.65
C TRP A 39 -9.30 11.64 9.27
N PRO A 40 -10.61 11.92 9.06
CA PRO A 40 -11.54 10.93 8.52
C PRO A 40 -11.04 10.42 7.17
N HIS A 41 -11.22 9.12 6.93
CA HIS A 41 -10.75 8.47 5.70
C HIS A 41 -11.26 9.15 4.42
N THR A 42 -12.52 9.57 4.39
CA THR A 42 -13.11 10.31 3.27
C THR A 42 -12.40 11.63 2.98
N VAL A 43 -11.96 12.33 4.03
CA VAL A 43 -11.21 13.58 3.90
C VAL A 43 -9.77 13.31 3.45
N GLN A 44 -9.14 12.25 3.95
CA GLN A 44 -7.83 11.82 3.48
C GLN A 44 -7.85 11.56 1.96
N GLN A 45 -8.87 10.84 1.47
CA GLN A 45 -9.04 10.58 0.04
C GLN A 45 -9.13 11.87 -0.78
N GLN A 46 -9.90 12.85 -0.30
CA GLN A 46 -10.00 14.15 -0.96
C GLN A 46 -8.67 14.91 -0.99
N VAL A 47 -7.90 14.86 0.09
CA VAL A 47 -6.58 15.49 0.15
C VAL A 47 -5.61 14.83 -0.82
N PHE A 48 -5.54 13.49 -0.84
CA PHE A 48 -4.65 12.79 -1.76
C PHE A 48 -5.02 13.03 -3.22
N GLU A 49 -6.31 13.04 -3.53
CA GLU A 49 -6.77 13.34 -4.88
C GLU A 49 -6.46 14.80 -5.30
N ALA A 50 -6.63 15.76 -4.41
CA ALA A 50 -6.25 17.14 -4.66
C ALA A 50 -4.73 17.30 -4.88
N LEU A 51 -3.91 16.60 -4.09
CA LEU A 51 -2.46 16.58 -4.27
C LEU A 51 -2.07 15.95 -5.61
N ARG A 52 -2.71 14.84 -5.99
CA ARG A 52 -2.51 14.18 -7.29
C ARG A 52 -2.81 15.13 -8.45
N GLN A 53 -3.97 15.78 -8.42
CA GLN A 53 -4.39 16.74 -9.44
C GLN A 53 -3.43 17.93 -9.53
N THR A 54 -2.99 18.44 -8.37
CA THR A 54 -2.02 19.55 -8.33
C THR A 54 -0.68 19.14 -8.93
N ALA A 55 -0.17 17.95 -8.57
CA ALA A 55 1.07 17.41 -9.14
C ALA A 55 0.96 17.26 -10.66
N GLN A 56 -0.17 16.73 -11.15
CA GLN A 56 -0.44 16.57 -12.57
C GLN A 56 -0.49 17.91 -13.31
N GLN A 57 -1.15 18.92 -12.74
CA GLN A 57 -1.23 20.26 -13.32
C GLN A 57 0.15 20.93 -13.40
N GLN A 58 1.02 20.66 -12.44
CA GLN A 58 2.39 21.18 -12.39
C GLN A 58 3.38 20.33 -13.19
N GLY A 59 2.96 19.22 -13.77
CA GLY A 59 3.85 18.29 -14.47
C GLY A 59 4.83 17.57 -13.55
N THR A 60 4.54 17.50 -12.23
CA THR A 60 5.39 16.84 -11.25
C THR A 60 5.02 15.36 -11.18
N PRO A 61 5.96 14.44 -11.43
CA PRO A 61 5.72 13.01 -11.28
C PRO A 61 5.29 12.65 -9.87
N CYS A 62 4.27 11.82 -9.74
CA CYS A 62 3.82 11.32 -8.45
C CYS A 62 3.68 9.80 -8.45
N GLN A 63 3.75 9.21 -7.26
CA GLN A 63 3.50 7.80 -7.03
C GLN A 63 2.36 7.67 -6.03
N LEU A 64 1.47 6.71 -6.25
CA LEU A 64 0.26 6.52 -5.47
C LEU A 64 0.39 5.27 -4.59
N VAL A 65 0.06 5.43 -3.32
CA VAL A 65 0.07 4.34 -2.34
C VAL A 65 -1.37 3.91 -2.06
N HIS A 66 -1.64 2.63 -2.24
CA HIS A 66 -2.98 2.07 -2.12
C HIS A 66 -3.07 1.09 -0.95
N HIS A 67 -4.26 1.01 -0.38
CA HIS A 67 -4.60 0.00 0.59
C HIS A 67 -4.84 -1.35 -0.11
N PRO A 68 -4.24 -2.44 0.37
CA PRO A 68 -4.25 -3.72 -0.35
C PRO A 68 -5.62 -4.42 -0.34
N LEU A 69 -6.54 -4.07 0.55
CA LEU A 69 -7.83 -4.74 0.67
C LEU A 69 -8.92 -4.13 -0.22
N ASP A 70 -8.93 -2.81 -0.36
CA ASP A 70 -10.02 -2.09 -1.00
C ASP A 70 -9.54 -1.13 -2.11
N ASN A 71 -8.23 -1.11 -2.36
CA ASN A 71 -7.59 -0.26 -3.36
C ASN A 71 -7.80 1.26 -3.14
N THR A 72 -8.23 1.67 -1.96
CA THR A 72 -8.35 3.08 -1.64
C THR A 72 -6.98 3.75 -1.56
N LEU A 73 -6.92 5.03 -1.88
CA LEU A 73 -5.68 5.79 -1.87
C LEU A 73 -5.25 6.07 -0.43
N GLN A 74 -4.10 5.58 -0.01
CA GLN A 74 -3.53 5.76 1.33
C GLN A 74 -2.42 6.78 1.41
N GLY A 75 -1.89 7.19 0.27
CA GLY A 75 -0.82 8.17 0.26
C GLY A 75 -0.42 8.58 -1.15
N ILE A 76 0.39 9.61 -1.18
CA ILE A 76 1.00 10.13 -2.40
C ILE A 76 2.46 10.48 -2.12
N LEU A 77 3.34 10.11 -3.04
CA LEU A 77 4.73 10.51 -3.03
C LEU A 77 5.02 11.44 -4.19
N LEU A 78 5.88 12.38 -3.92
CA LEU A 78 6.45 13.32 -4.89
C LEU A 78 7.98 13.12 -4.85
N PRO A 79 8.52 12.15 -5.60
CA PRO A 79 9.93 11.73 -5.49
C PRO A 79 10.90 12.89 -5.77
N GLU A 80 10.63 13.71 -6.78
CA GLU A 80 11.47 14.86 -7.12
C GLU A 80 11.56 15.90 -6.00
N LEU A 81 10.53 15.97 -5.15
CA LEU A 81 10.49 16.86 -3.99
C LEU A 81 10.98 16.18 -2.71
N SER A 82 11.34 14.90 -2.79
CA SER A 82 11.64 14.06 -1.62
C SER A 82 10.57 14.18 -0.52
N ALA A 83 9.30 14.16 -0.93
CA ALA A 83 8.16 14.43 -0.07
C ALA A 83 7.07 13.35 -0.21
N GLY A 84 6.30 13.14 0.86
CA GLY A 84 5.15 12.25 0.85
C GLY A 84 4.10 12.64 1.89
N ALA A 85 2.84 12.35 1.57
CA ALA A 85 1.72 12.46 2.49
C ALA A 85 1.00 11.11 2.56
N PHE A 86 0.68 10.67 3.78
CA PHE A 86 0.15 9.33 4.04
C PHE A 86 -1.07 9.39 4.98
N GLY A 87 -1.99 8.46 4.79
CA GLY A 87 -3.10 8.27 5.73
C GLY A 87 -2.62 7.75 7.08
N PHE A 88 -1.57 6.94 7.07
CA PHE A 88 -0.90 6.45 8.25
C PHE A 88 0.60 6.35 8.00
N ASP A 89 1.40 6.96 8.84
CA ASP A 89 2.86 6.76 8.92
C ASP A 89 3.25 7.00 10.39
N PRO A 90 3.66 5.95 11.12
CA PRO A 90 3.95 6.08 12.55
C PRO A 90 5.14 7.00 12.85
N ASP A 91 6.05 7.16 11.88
CA ASP A 91 7.30 7.91 12.03
C ASP A 91 7.22 9.33 11.47
N ALA A 92 6.10 9.69 10.82
CA ALA A 92 5.93 11.01 10.23
C ALA A 92 5.24 11.99 11.18
N PRO A 93 5.54 13.30 11.06
CA PRO A 93 4.78 14.32 11.74
C PRO A 93 3.29 14.25 11.42
N GLN A 94 2.46 14.20 12.47
CA GLN A 94 1.02 14.15 12.33
C GLN A 94 0.47 15.54 11.99
N VAL A 95 -0.28 15.62 10.89
CA VAL A 95 -1.04 16.82 10.56
C VAL A 95 -2.32 16.82 11.39
N ARG A 96 -2.53 17.83 12.22
CA ARG A 96 -3.74 17.97 13.03
C ARG A 96 -4.95 18.10 12.12
N GLY A 97 -5.83 17.12 12.20
CA GLY A 97 -7.10 17.13 11.48
C GLY A 97 -8.16 18.00 12.18
N PRO A 98 -9.22 18.36 11.46
CA PRO A 98 -10.44 18.83 12.11
C PRO A 98 -10.87 17.75 13.08
N GLY A 99 -11.07 18.09 14.35
CA GLY A 99 -11.43 17.14 15.41
C GLY A 99 -12.80 16.51 15.19
N LEU A 100 -12.89 15.58 14.25
CA LEU A 100 -14.04 14.73 14.05
C LEU A 100 -13.90 13.56 15.00
N LEU A 101 -14.73 13.60 16.04
CA LEU A 101 -14.85 12.50 16.98
C LEU A 101 -15.63 11.39 16.27
N CYS A 102 -14.95 10.30 15.95
CA CYS A 102 -15.63 9.05 15.66
C CYS A 102 -16.28 8.56 16.97
N PRO A 103 -17.56 8.27 17.00
CA PRO A 103 -18.18 7.69 18.19
C PRO A 103 -17.41 6.44 18.64
N PRO A 104 -17.20 6.25 19.95
CA PRO A 104 -16.43 5.11 20.46
C PRO A 104 -17.00 3.75 20.01
N GLU A 105 -18.30 3.62 19.88
CA GLU A 105 -18.98 2.43 19.38
C GLU A 105 -18.64 2.12 17.92
N ASP A 106 -18.57 3.13 17.06
CA ASP A 106 -18.20 2.96 15.66
C ASP A 106 -16.73 2.57 15.53
N LEU A 107 -15.87 3.16 16.35
CA LEU A 107 -14.46 2.78 16.40
C LEU A 107 -14.28 1.32 16.85
N ALA A 108 -15.04 0.88 17.85
CA ALA A 108 -15.01 -0.50 18.35
C ALA A 108 -15.49 -1.48 17.28
N ALA A 109 -16.59 -1.17 16.58
CA ALA A 109 -17.11 -1.97 15.48
C ALA A 109 -16.10 -2.07 14.31
N TYR A 110 -15.49 -0.96 13.95
CA TYR A 110 -14.42 -0.94 12.95
C TYR A 110 -13.22 -1.82 13.34
N GLN A 111 -12.74 -1.68 14.58
CA GLN A 111 -11.61 -2.49 15.08
C GLN A 111 -11.92 -3.99 15.07
N GLN A 112 -13.15 -4.37 15.44
CA GLN A 112 -13.60 -5.76 15.39
C GLN A 112 -13.66 -6.29 13.95
N ALA A 113 -14.18 -5.52 13.01
CA ALA A 113 -14.23 -5.88 11.59
C ALA A 113 -12.83 -6.06 11.00
N VAL A 114 -11.91 -5.16 11.31
CA VAL A 114 -10.50 -5.27 10.89
C VAL A 114 -9.83 -6.51 11.49
N ALA A 115 -10.06 -6.80 12.79
CA ALA A 115 -9.52 -7.99 13.42
C ALA A 115 -10.07 -9.29 12.79
N ALA A 116 -11.36 -9.33 12.48
CA ALA A 116 -11.98 -10.46 11.80
C ALA A 116 -11.42 -10.67 10.38
N ALA A 117 -11.25 -9.60 9.62
CA ALA A 117 -10.65 -9.65 8.29
C ALA A 117 -9.20 -10.18 8.35
N ARG A 118 -8.38 -9.66 9.26
CA ARG A 118 -7.00 -10.15 9.47
C ARG A 118 -6.94 -11.63 9.82
N LYS A 119 -7.86 -12.10 10.67
CA LYS A 119 -7.97 -13.53 11.01
C LYS A 119 -8.33 -14.38 9.78
N ALA A 120 -9.25 -13.91 8.94
CA ALA A 120 -9.62 -14.61 7.72
C ALA A 120 -8.44 -14.70 6.73
N PHE A 121 -7.70 -13.63 6.55
CA PHE A 121 -6.49 -13.63 5.72
C PHE A 121 -5.39 -14.54 6.27
N ALA A 122 -5.20 -14.57 7.59
CA ALA A 122 -4.26 -15.50 8.21
C ALA A 122 -4.62 -16.96 7.90
N GLN A 123 -5.89 -17.33 8.02
CA GLN A 123 -6.40 -18.65 7.65
C GLN A 123 -6.20 -18.97 6.17
N ALA A 124 -6.53 -18.03 5.29
CA ALA A 124 -6.33 -18.17 3.84
C ALA A 124 -4.84 -18.40 3.51
N ARG A 125 -3.94 -17.68 4.17
CA ARG A 125 -2.49 -17.88 4.02
C ARG A 125 -2.02 -19.26 4.45
N GLU A 126 -2.52 -19.77 5.58
CA GLU A 126 -2.19 -21.14 6.03
C GLU A 126 -2.62 -22.19 5.01
N ILE A 127 -3.81 -22.05 4.44
CA ILE A 127 -4.31 -22.92 3.37
C ILE A 127 -3.42 -22.81 2.13
N HIS A 128 -3.10 -21.58 1.71
CA HIS A 128 -2.24 -21.33 0.56
C HIS A 128 -0.84 -21.93 0.76
N ASN A 129 -0.21 -21.72 1.91
CA ASN A 129 1.10 -22.30 2.22
C ASN A 129 1.06 -23.85 2.20
N GLY A 130 -0.06 -24.45 2.64
CA GLY A 130 -0.27 -25.89 2.53
C GLY A 130 -0.32 -26.36 1.07
N GLN A 131 -1.05 -25.66 0.20
CA GLN A 131 -1.11 -25.93 -1.23
C GLN A 131 0.24 -25.74 -1.90
N GLU A 132 0.92 -24.63 -1.58
CA GLU A 132 2.24 -24.31 -2.13
C GLU A 132 3.27 -25.40 -1.80
N ARG A 133 3.27 -25.93 -0.56
CA ARG A 133 4.15 -27.03 -0.17
C ARG A 133 3.92 -28.28 -1.00
N ILE A 134 2.66 -28.69 -1.21
CA ILE A 134 2.31 -29.84 -2.06
C ILE A 134 2.82 -29.61 -3.49
N TYR A 135 2.63 -28.39 -4.01
CA TYR A 135 3.09 -28.01 -5.32
C TYR A 135 4.61 -28.08 -5.45
N LEU A 136 5.35 -27.50 -4.49
CA LEU A 136 6.81 -27.49 -4.50
C LEU A 136 7.43 -28.89 -4.41
N GLU A 137 6.81 -29.80 -3.63
CA GLU A 137 7.26 -31.18 -3.51
C GLU A 137 7.13 -31.99 -4.81
N HIS A 138 6.23 -31.60 -5.72
CA HIS A 138 5.95 -32.31 -6.98
C HIS A 138 6.45 -31.59 -8.22
N MET A 139 7.05 -30.41 -8.06
CA MET A 139 7.53 -29.63 -9.19
C MET A 139 8.94 -30.04 -9.61
N ASP A 140 9.11 -30.35 -10.88
CA ASP A 140 10.43 -30.57 -11.48
C ASP A 140 11.07 -29.21 -11.86
N PHE A 141 11.72 -28.57 -10.88
CA PHE A 141 12.41 -27.30 -11.07
C PHE A 141 13.50 -27.35 -12.16
N PRO A 142 14.34 -28.41 -12.25
CA PRO A 142 15.31 -28.55 -13.33
C PRO A 142 14.68 -28.57 -14.74
N ALA A 143 13.52 -29.20 -14.90
CA ALA A 143 12.81 -29.19 -16.17
C ALA A 143 12.22 -27.81 -16.48
N ALA A 144 11.67 -27.12 -15.50
CA ALA A 144 11.17 -25.76 -15.63
C ALA A 144 12.29 -24.77 -16.02
N ASP A 145 13.45 -24.86 -15.39
CA ASP A 145 14.62 -24.03 -15.71
C ASP A 145 15.13 -24.26 -17.14
N LYS A 146 15.17 -25.50 -17.60
CA LYS A 146 15.48 -25.84 -18.99
C LYS A 146 14.52 -25.21 -19.98
N LEU A 147 13.24 -25.25 -19.66
CA LEU A 147 12.18 -24.65 -20.49
C LEU A 147 12.38 -23.13 -20.57
N CYS A 148 12.58 -22.47 -19.45
CA CYS A 148 12.83 -21.02 -19.37
C CYS A 148 14.08 -20.62 -20.17
N GLN A 149 15.19 -21.35 -20.01
CA GLN A 149 16.41 -21.10 -20.76
C GLN A 149 16.21 -21.29 -22.27
N GLY A 150 15.42 -22.28 -22.66
CA GLY A 150 15.06 -22.53 -24.06
C GLY A 150 14.21 -21.40 -24.67
N LEU A 151 13.32 -20.80 -23.88
CA LEU A 151 12.52 -19.65 -24.31
C LEU A 151 13.37 -18.38 -24.46
N VAL A 152 14.20 -18.08 -23.46
CA VAL A 152 15.07 -16.89 -23.48
C VAL A 152 16.06 -16.90 -24.65
N ARG A 153 16.54 -18.09 -25.07
CA ARG A 153 17.43 -18.21 -26.23
C ARG A 153 16.74 -17.99 -27.58
N ARG A 154 15.42 -17.98 -27.61
CA ARG A 154 14.61 -17.80 -28.85
C ARG A 154 14.09 -16.37 -29.01
N LEU A 155 14.26 -15.53 -28.00
CA LEU A 155 13.95 -14.09 -28.00
C LEU A 155 15.20 -13.30 -28.40
#